data_e09e8e71897345e4dca9fe725d443270
#
_entry.id   e09e8e71897345e4dca9fe725d443270
#
_cell.length_a   1.000
_cell.length_b   1.000
_cell.length_c   1.000
_cell.angle_alpha   90.00
_cell.angle_beta   90.00
_cell.angle_gamma   90.00
#
_symmetry.space_group_name_H-M   'P 1'
#
loop_
_entity.id
_entity.type
_entity.pdbx_description
1 polymer ?
#
loop_
_entity_poly.entity_id
_entity_poly.type
_entity_poly.pdbx_seq_one_letter_code
_entity_poly.pdbx_strand_id
1 'polypeptide(L)'
;MTIQELTRMAGDISSKAQSLEKRIKGWNLICGLFSEPRSTEQDLAHAYAAEAREVCLTAMRICYAWGLAGFKGNIERFHRLGNILAGLHEREMRLSDLCRKAIQASKSTNVTPDSKEKQVAPPQKGTQPTSSDSCPVGRLFVIRITPADRKEASV
;
A
#
# COMPACT_ATOMS: atom_id res chain seq x y z
N MET A 1 7.43 -25.15 -27.60
CA MET A 1 6.34 -24.17 -27.36
C MET A 1 5.71 -23.82 -28.69
N THR A 2 4.41 -23.96 -28.82
CA THR A 2 3.67 -23.67 -30.05
C THR A 2 3.36 -22.19 -30.16
N ILE A 3 3.04 -21.70 -31.38
CA ILE A 3 2.62 -20.30 -31.60
C ILE A 3 1.38 -19.97 -30.77
N GLN A 4 0.45 -20.91 -30.64
CA GLN A 4 -0.76 -20.73 -29.83
C GLN A 4 -0.45 -20.56 -28.33
N GLU A 5 0.48 -21.33 -27.78
CA GLU A 5 0.93 -21.20 -26.38
C GLU A 5 1.60 -19.84 -26.13
N LEU A 6 2.43 -19.38 -27.07
CA LEU A 6 3.06 -18.05 -27.01
C LEU A 6 2.03 -16.94 -27.03
N THR A 7 1.02 -17.03 -27.92
CA THR A 7 -0.04 -16.02 -28.02
C THR A 7 -0.88 -15.96 -26.74
N ARG A 8 -1.24 -17.13 -26.18
CA ARG A 8 -1.97 -17.19 -24.91
C ARG A 8 -1.17 -16.56 -23.78
N MET A 9 0.11 -16.92 -23.65
CA MET A 9 0.99 -16.36 -22.62
C MET A 9 1.15 -14.84 -22.75
N ALA A 10 1.30 -14.33 -23.97
CA ALA A 10 1.34 -12.90 -24.23
C ALA A 10 0.05 -12.19 -23.77
N GLY A 11 -1.12 -12.80 -24.06
CA GLY A 11 -2.42 -12.31 -23.61
C GLY A 11 -2.54 -12.27 -22.08
N ASP A 12 -2.11 -13.31 -21.40
CA ASP A 12 -2.12 -13.41 -19.93
C ASP A 12 -1.23 -12.35 -19.28
N ILE A 13 -0.02 -12.13 -19.82
CA ILE A 13 0.91 -11.09 -19.32
C ILE A 13 0.31 -9.70 -19.53
N SER A 14 -0.23 -9.43 -20.73
CA SER A 14 -0.86 -8.14 -21.05
C SER A 14 -2.04 -7.86 -20.12
N SER A 15 -2.91 -8.83 -19.90
CA SER A 15 -4.07 -8.72 -19.01
C SER A 15 -3.64 -8.43 -17.56
N LYS A 16 -2.63 -9.14 -17.04
CA LYS A 16 -2.07 -8.89 -15.69
C LYS A 16 -1.46 -7.50 -15.58
N ALA A 17 -0.68 -7.07 -16.57
CA ALA A 17 -0.07 -5.74 -16.59
C ALA A 17 -1.12 -4.63 -16.60
N GLN A 18 -2.16 -4.75 -17.43
CA GLN A 18 -3.27 -3.79 -17.46
C GLN A 18 -4.04 -3.74 -16.14
N SER A 19 -4.27 -4.89 -15.51
CA SER A 19 -4.91 -4.96 -14.20
C SER A 19 -4.09 -4.22 -13.14
N LEU A 20 -2.78 -4.43 -13.10
CA LEU A 20 -1.86 -3.76 -12.18
C LEU A 20 -1.82 -2.24 -12.44
N GLU A 21 -1.82 -1.81 -13.69
CA GLU A 21 -1.86 -0.39 -14.05
C GLU A 21 -3.14 0.30 -13.54
N LYS A 22 -4.29 -0.34 -13.71
CA LYS A 22 -5.57 0.16 -13.17
C LYS A 22 -5.53 0.30 -11.64
N ARG A 23 -4.93 -0.69 -10.97
CA ARG A 23 -4.80 -0.69 -9.49
C ARG A 23 -3.87 0.41 -9.02
N ILE A 24 -2.71 0.62 -9.69
CA ILE A 24 -1.79 1.72 -9.40
C ILE A 24 -2.49 3.07 -9.53
N LYS A 25 -3.27 3.27 -10.61
CA LYS A 25 -4.07 4.48 -10.82
C LYS A 25 -5.10 4.67 -9.70
N GLY A 26 -5.77 3.59 -9.28
CA GLY A 26 -6.70 3.62 -8.15
C GLY A 26 -6.03 4.04 -6.84
N TRP A 27 -4.87 3.47 -6.52
CA TRP A 27 -4.11 3.83 -5.32
C TRP A 27 -3.60 5.27 -5.36
N ASN A 28 -3.17 5.78 -6.53
CA ASN A 28 -2.80 7.19 -6.69
C ASN A 28 -3.99 8.12 -6.39
N LEU A 29 -5.20 7.77 -6.85
CA LEU A 29 -6.40 8.55 -6.53
C LEU A 29 -6.69 8.54 -5.03
N ILE A 30 -6.61 7.39 -4.37
CA ILE A 30 -6.84 7.28 -2.92
C ILE A 30 -5.80 8.12 -2.16
N CYS A 31 -4.52 8.04 -2.50
CA CYS A 31 -3.48 8.89 -1.89
C CYS A 31 -3.80 10.39 -2.07
N GLY A 32 -4.33 10.79 -3.22
CA GLY A 32 -4.70 12.18 -3.51
C GLY A 32 -5.96 12.68 -2.81
N LEU A 33 -6.78 11.79 -2.21
CA LEU A 33 -7.99 12.19 -1.47
C LEU A 33 -7.68 12.79 -0.09
N PHE A 34 -6.49 12.54 0.45
CA PHE A 34 -6.11 13.00 1.79
C PHE A 34 -5.32 14.30 1.68
N SER A 35 -6.00 15.43 1.85
CA SER A 35 -5.36 16.75 1.97
C SER A 35 -5.02 17.06 3.44
N GLU A 36 -3.97 17.84 3.65
CA GLU A 36 -3.60 18.27 5.01
C GLU A 36 -4.46 19.45 5.48
N PRO A 37 -4.74 19.58 6.80
CA PRO A 37 -4.32 18.66 7.88
C PRO A 37 -5.16 17.38 7.93
N ARG A 38 -4.51 16.22 8.24
CA ARG A 38 -5.13 14.90 8.31
C ARG A 38 -5.38 14.49 9.75
N SER A 39 -6.46 13.73 9.99
CA SER A 39 -6.61 12.99 11.25
C SER A 39 -5.65 11.80 11.29
N THR A 40 -5.43 11.24 12.48
CA THR A 40 -4.59 10.04 12.68
C THR A 40 -5.06 8.88 11.79
N GLU A 41 -6.38 8.69 11.69
CA GLU A 41 -6.98 7.63 10.86
C GLU A 41 -6.77 7.90 9.37
N GLN A 42 -6.81 9.15 8.95
CA GLN A 42 -6.52 9.55 7.56
C GLN A 42 -5.04 9.37 7.22
N ASP A 43 -4.13 9.63 8.15
CA ASP A 43 -2.70 9.38 7.99
C ASP A 43 -2.43 7.87 7.84
N LEU A 44 -3.09 7.04 8.65
CA LEU A 44 -3.01 5.58 8.52
C LEU A 44 -3.56 5.11 7.17
N ALA A 45 -4.71 5.61 6.76
CA ALA A 45 -5.29 5.25 5.47
C ALA A 45 -4.38 5.65 4.30
N HIS A 46 -3.79 6.84 4.36
CA HIS A 46 -2.81 7.31 3.37
C HIS A 46 -1.56 6.42 3.34
N ALA A 47 -1.01 6.06 4.52
CA ALA A 47 0.16 5.20 4.61
C ALA A 47 -0.11 3.81 3.99
N TYR A 48 -1.26 3.19 4.29
CA TYR A 48 -1.66 1.92 3.68
C TYR A 48 -1.86 2.02 2.17
N ALA A 49 -2.45 3.11 1.68
CA ALA A 49 -2.64 3.33 0.25
C ALA A 49 -1.29 3.53 -0.47
N ALA A 50 -0.35 4.27 0.12
CA ALA A 50 0.98 4.47 -0.42
C ALA A 50 1.77 3.15 -0.47
N GLU A 51 1.70 2.32 0.59
CA GLU A 51 2.33 1.00 0.61
C GLU A 51 1.72 0.06 -0.43
N ALA A 52 0.38 0.03 -0.55
CA ALA A 52 -0.30 -0.78 -1.55
C ALA A 52 0.09 -0.39 -2.99
N ARG A 53 0.26 0.90 -3.24
CA ARG A 53 0.79 1.41 -4.52
C ARG A 53 2.18 0.88 -4.81
N GLU A 54 3.11 0.92 -3.85
CA GLU A 54 4.47 0.41 -4.01
C GLU A 54 4.50 -1.11 -4.23
N VAL A 55 3.61 -1.85 -3.57
CA VAL A 55 3.42 -3.30 -3.82
C VAL A 55 2.99 -3.53 -5.27
N CYS A 56 2.04 -2.75 -5.80
CA CYS A 56 1.60 -2.86 -7.19
C CYS A 56 2.71 -2.49 -8.19
N LEU A 57 3.52 -1.47 -7.91
CA LEU A 57 4.66 -1.09 -8.75
C LEU A 57 5.71 -2.20 -8.78
N THR A 58 5.98 -2.84 -7.64
CA THR A 58 6.87 -4.00 -7.55
C THR A 58 6.30 -5.18 -8.32
N ALA A 59 5.01 -5.48 -8.17
CA ALA A 59 4.33 -6.53 -8.92
C ALA A 59 4.38 -6.29 -10.43
N MET A 60 4.29 -5.05 -10.89
CA MET A 60 4.42 -4.69 -12.31
C MET A 60 5.79 -5.07 -12.85
N ARG A 61 6.87 -4.71 -12.14
CA ARG A 61 8.25 -5.06 -12.53
C ARG A 61 8.45 -6.57 -12.60
N ILE A 62 7.94 -7.30 -11.60
CA ILE A 62 8.01 -8.77 -11.54
C ILE A 62 7.15 -9.40 -12.64
N CYS A 63 6.01 -8.83 -12.99
CA CYS A 63 5.15 -9.31 -14.07
C CYS A 63 5.89 -9.32 -15.42
N TYR A 64 6.65 -8.30 -15.73
CA TYR A 64 7.49 -8.28 -16.94
C TYR A 64 8.59 -9.34 -16.91
N ALA A 65 9.29 -9.50 -15.78
CA ALA A 65 10.31 -10.54 -15.61
C ALA A 65 9.72 -11.95 -15.69
N TRP A 66 8.52 -12.16 -15.14
CA TRP A 66 7.75 -13.39 -15.21
C TRP A 66 7.40 -13.76 -16.65
N GLY A 67 6.88 -12.77 -17.40
CA GLY A 67 6.59 -12.95 -18.82
C GLY A 67 7.84 -13.31 -19.64
N LEU A 68 8.94 -12.60 -19.41
CA LEU A 68 10.20 -12.87 -20.09
C LEU A 68 10.74 -14.27 -19.78
N ALA A 69 10.61 -14.74 -18.53
CA ALA A 69 11.00 -16.12 -18.15
C ALA A 69 10.17 -17.15 -18.90
N GLY A 70 8.86 -16.93 -19.05
CA GLY A 70 7.97 -17.80 -19.83
C GLY A 70 8.36 -17.85 -21.31
N PHE A 71 8.60 -16.71 -21.95
CA PHE A 71 9.04 -16.66 -23.35
C PHE A 71 10.40 -17.34 -23.60
N LYS A 72 11.31 -17.26 -22.62
CA LYS A 72 12.62 -17.94 -22.70
C LYS A 72 12.55 -19.43 -22.34
N GLY A 73 11.38 -19.95 -21.98
CA GLY A 73 11.21 -21.35 -21.57
C GLY A 73 11.88 -21.69 -20.23
N ASN A 74 12.22 -20.69 -19.41
CA ASN A 74 12.79 -20.91 -18.09
C ASN A 74 11.68 -21.21 -17.09
N ILE A 75 11.27 -22.47 -17.02
CA ILE A 75 10.11 -22.94 -16.26
C ILE A 75 10.30 -22.70 -14.76
N GLU A 76 11.48 -22.95 -14.20
CA GLU A 76 11.76 -22.76 -12.78
C GLU A 76 11.59 -21.29 -12.38
N ARG A 77 12.24 -20.38 -13.13
CA ARG A 77 12.13 -18.94 -12.90
C ARG A 77 10.68 -18.44 -13.09
N PHE A 78 9.97 -18.98 -14.07
CA PHE A 78 8.58 -18.66 -14.31
C PHE A 78 7.70 -19.01 -13.10
N HIS A 79 7.83 -20.22 -12.55
CA HIS A 79 7.07 -20.63 -11.36
C HIS A 79 7.46 -19.82 -10.12
N ARG A 80 8.76 -19.59 -9.89
CA ARG A 80 9.24 -18.77 -8.77
C ARG A 80 8.67 -17.36 -8.82
N LEU A 81 8.73 -16.69 -9.96
CA LEU A 81 8.19 -15.34 -10.12
C LEU A 81 6.66 -15.31 -10.02
N GLY A 82 5.97 -16.35 -10.50
CA GLY A 82 4.52 -16.51 -10.32
C GLY A 82 4.11 -16.57 -8.84
N ASN A 83 4.84 -17.30 -8.02
CA ASN A 83 4.61 -17.38 -6.58
C ASN A 83 4.84 -16.03 -5.88
N ILE A 84 5.89 -15.29 -6.29
CA ILE A 84 6.13 -13.93 -5.77
C ILE A 84 4.98 -12.99 -6.14
N LEU A 85 4.48 -13.05 -7.37
CA LEU A 85 3.32 -12.26 -7.80
C LEU A 85 2.07 -12.57 -6.99
N ALA A 86 1.82 -13.85 -6.67
CA ALA A 86 0.70 -14.25 -5.82
C ALA A 86 0.84 -13.67 -4.40
N GLY A 87 2.02 -13.75 -3.78
CA GLY A 87 2.28 -13.17 -2.46
C GLY A 87 2.13 -11.64 -2.43
N LEU A 88 2.56 -10.94 -3.48
CA LEU A 88 2.36 -9.49 -3.61
C LEU A 88 0.88 -9.14 -3.74
N HIS A 89 0.10 -9.93 -4.46
CA HIS A 89 -1.35 -9.74 -4.56
C HIS A 89 -2.04 -9.89 -3.20
N GLU A 90 -1.71 -10.93 -2.44
CA GLU A 90 -2.25 -11.11 -1.09
C GLU A 90 -1.89 -9.94 -0.17
N ARG A 91 -0.64 -9.46 -0.24
CA ARG A 91 -0.20 -8.30 0.55
C ARG A 91 -1.02 -7.06 0.21
N GLU A 92 -1.23 -6.78 -1.06
CA GLU A 92 -2.06 -5.65 -1.49
C GLU A 92 -3.50 -5.78 -1.02
N MET A 93 -4.09 -6.98 -1.08
CA MET A 93 -5.45 -7.20 -0.58
C MET A 93 -5.57 -6.89 0.92
N ARG A 94 -4.60 -7.32 1.72
CA ARG A 94 -4.53 -6.98 3.16
C ARG A 94 -4.43 -5.48 3.39
N LEU A 95 -3.57 -4.79 2.64
CA LEU A 95 -3.42 -3.33 2.73
C LEU A 95 -4.70 -2.61 2.31
N SER A 96 -5.42 -3.11 1.29
CA SER A 96 -6.73 -2.60 0.88
C SER A 96 -7.76 -2.68 2.01
N ASP A 97 -7.81 -3.79 2.73
CA ASP A 97 -8.72 -3.96 3.85
C ASP A 97 -8.37 -3.04 5.03
N LEU A 98 -7.09 -2.88 5.34
CA LEU A 98 -6.62 -1.96 6.38
C LEU A 98 -6.92 -0.50 6.01
N CYS A 99 -6.68 -0.10 4.78
CA CYS A 99 -6.99 1.23 4.28
C CYS A 99 -8.50 1.52 4.38
N ARG A 100 -9.35 0.57 3.97
CA ARG A 100 -10.81 0.69 4.07
C ARG A 100 -11.27 0.86 5.51
N LYS A 101 -10.73 0.09 6.45
CA LYS A 101 -11.04 0.20 7.89
C LYS A 101 -10.63 1.56 8.44
N ALA A 102 -9.45 2.06 8.09
CA ALA A 102 -8.98 3.38 8.52
C ALA A 102 -9.86 4.52 7.97
N ILE A 103 -10.30 4.44 6.71
CA ILE A 103 -11.24 5.39 6.12
C ILE A 103 -12.60 5.35 6.84
N GLN A 104 -13.09 4.17 7.20
CA GLN A 104 -14.35 4.05 7.94
C GLN A 104 -14.23 4.66 9.34
N ALA A 105 -13.14 4.41 10.05
CA ALA A 105 -12.87 4.98 11.36
C ALA A 105 -12.80 6.52 11.30
N SER A 106 -12.16 7.10 10.29
CA SER A 106 -12.10 8.56 10.12
C SER A 106 -13.46 9.22 9.91
N LYS A 107 -14.42 8.51 9.30
CA LYS A 107 -15.80 9.00 9.13
C LYS A 107 -16.57 8.95 10.43
N SER A 108 -16.32 7.98 11.28
CA SER A 108 -17.01 7.82 12.56
C SER A 108 -16.59 8.86 13.60
N THR A 109 -15.33 9.33 13.56
CA THR A 109 -14.82 10.38 14.45
C THR A 109 -15.33 11.77 14.09
N ASN A 110 -15.79 12.00 12.86
CA ASN A 110 -16.36 13.28 12.43
C ASN A 110 -17.85 13.45 12.77
N VAL A 111 -18.49 12.48 13.38
CA VAL A 111 -19.86 12.59 13.92
C VAL A 111 -19.76 12.89 15.41
N THR A 112 -19.37 14.12 15.76
CA THR A 112 -19.63 14.66 17.09
C THR A 112 -21.09 15.09 17.11
N PRO A 113 -21.94 14.54 17.98
CA PRO A 113 -23.27 15.07 18.14
C PRO A 113 -23.16 16.45 18.79
N ASP A 114 -23.62 17.45 18.07
CA ASP A 114 -23.98 18.72 18.61
C ASP A 114 -25.10 18.46 19.63
N SER A 115 -24.78 18.45 20.90
CA SER A 115 -25.75 18.39 21.98
C SER A 115 -25.30 19.31 23.09
N LYS A 116 -25.88 20.54 23.03
CA LYS A 116 -26.40 21.26 24.19
C LYS A 116 -25.84 20.81 25.54
N GLU A 117 -24.94 21.59 26.08
CA GLU A 117 -25.19 21.99 27.46
C GLU A 117 -24.68 23.41 27.74
N LYS A 118 -25.64 24.28 27.92
CA LYS A 118 -25.57 25.55 28.60
C LYS A 118 -25.32 25.22 30.07
N GLN A 119 -24.21 25.68 30.64
CA GLN A 119 -24.29 26.39 31.93
C GLN A 119 -22.90 26.78 32.46
N VAL A 120 -22.79 28.10 32.59
CA VAL A 120 -22.34 28.87 33.79
C VAL A 120 -20.89 28.67 34.23
N ALA A 121 -20.13 29.78 34.02
CA ALA A 121 -18.89 30.12 34.71
C ALA A 121 -19.15 30.44 36.19
N PRO A 122 -18.19 30.68 37.08
CA PRO A 122 -16.89 31.32 36.88
C PRO A 122 -15.70 30.79 37.73
N PRO A 123 -14.64 31.56 37.98
CA PRO A 123 -13.27 31.17 37.69
C PRO A 123 -12.43 30.93 38.94
N GLN A 124 -11.34 30.14 38.83
CA GLN A 124 -10.16 30.37 39.70
C GLN A 124 -8.85 29.84 39.08
N LYS A 125 -7.98 30.76 38.96
CA LYS A 125 -6.53 30.83 39.07
C LYS A 125 -5.79 29.56 39.52
N GLY A 126 -4.69 29.29 38.83
CA GLY A 126 -3.49 28.84 39.53
C GLY A 126 -2.72 27.72 38.85
N THR A 127 -1.54 28.10 38.36
CA THR A 127 -0.30 27.32 38.37
C THR A 127 -0.01 26.33 37.25
N GLN A 128 0.88 26.72 36.36
CA GLN A 128 1.89 25.84 35.74
C GLN A 128 2.78 25.21 36.81
N PRO A 129 3.43 24.05 36.59
CA PRO A 129 4.51 23.96 35.61
C PRO A 129 4.74 22.61 34.92
N THR A 130 5.40 22.70 33.77
CA THR A 130 6.50 21.88 33.23
C THR A 130 6.48 20.36 33.36
N SER A 131 6.58 19.69 32.24
CA SER A 131 7.60 18.69 31.85
C SER A 131 7.08 17.88 30.66
N SER A 132 7.72 18.03 29.51
CA SER A 132 8.53 17.06 28.79
C SER A 132 8.12 15.60 29.04
N ASP A 133 7.65 14.91 27.96
CA ASP A 133 8.37 13.76 27.44
C ASP A 133 7.66 13.13 26.25
N SER A 134 8.43 13.04 25.16
CA SER A 134 8.63 11.86 24.34
C SER A 134 7.42 11.24 23.64
N CYS A 135 7.18 11.70 22.43
CA CYS A 135 6.57 10.88 21.38
C CYS A 135 7.54 9.74 21.01
N PRO A 136 7.13 8.48 21.01
CA PRO A 136 7.89 7.44 20.37
C PRO A 136 7.71 7.53 18.86
N VAL A 137 8.77 7.95 18.22
CA VAL A 137 8.93 7.95 16.77
C VAL A 137 8.64 6.55 16.22
N GLY A 138 7.64 6.45 15.35
CA GLY A 138 7.29 5.24 14.66
C GLY A 138 8.50 4.67 13.92
N ARG A 139 8.80 3.40 14.19
CA ARG A 139 9.81 2.64 13.45
C ARG A 139 9.36 2.50 12.00
N LEU A 140 9.98 3.28 11.13
CA LEU A 140 10.02 3.00 9.71
C LEU A 140 10.66 1.62 9.51
N PHE A 141 9.88 0.64 9.11
CA PHE A 141 10.41 -0.61 8.60
C PHE A 141 11.05 -0.36 7.23
N VAL A 142 12.32 -0.04 7.26
CA VAL A 142 13.16 -0.05 6.07
C VAL A 142 13.37 -1.52 5.71
N ILE A 143 12.72 -2.00 4.66
CA ILE A 143 13.04 -3.29 4.05
C ILE A 143 14.44 -3.13 3.46
N ARG A 144 15.47 -3.61 4.16
CA ARG A 144 16.81 -3.76 3.61
C ARG A 144 16.74 -4.87 2.56
N ILE A 145 16.75 -4.48 1.30
CA ILE A 145 17.08 -5.39 0.19
C ILE A 145 18.56 -5.69 0.37
N THR A 146 18.86 -6.93 0.75
CA THR A 146 20.24 -7.38 0.91
C THR A 146 20.95 -7.41 -0.45
N PRO A 147 22.27 -7.15 -0.50
CA PRO A 147 23.03 -7.11 -1.76
C PRO A 147 22.98 -8.41 -2.58
N ALA A 148 22.57 -9.54 -1.99
CA ALA A 148 22.39 -10.82 -2.66
C ALA A 148 21.27 -10.79 -3.73
N ASP A 149 20.23 -9.97 -3.52
CA ASP A 149 19.11 -9.89 -4.47
C ASP A 149 19.44 -9.03 -5.69
N ARG A 150 20.54 -8.29 -5.66
CA ARG A 150 20.96 -7.39 -6.74
C ARG A 150 21.79 -8.08 -7.83
N LYS A 151 22.38 -9.24 -7.55
CA LYS A 151 23.24 -9.95 -8.51
C LYS A 151 22.49 -10.79 -9.54
N GLU A 152 21.22 -11.10 -9.31
CA GLU A 152 20.43 -11.91 -10.25
C GLU A 152 19.62 -11.08 -11.28
N ALA A 153 19.64 -9.75 -11.19
CA ALA A 153 18.92 -8.88 -12.12
C ALA A 153 19.78 -8.41 -13.32
N SER A 154 21.03 -8.87 -13.42
CA SER A 154 21.94 -8.51 -14.51
C SER A 154 22.47 -9.76 -15.18
N VAL A 155 21.64 -10.46 -15.93
CA VAL A 155 22.05 -11.33 -17.06
C VAL A 155 20.88 -11.43 -18.03
#